data_80d0fb35e7c1e013a2abff8ba654233a
#
_entry.id   80d0fb35e7c1e013a2abff8ba654233a
#
_cell.length_a   1.000
_cell.length_b   1.000
_cell.length_c   1.000
_cell.angle_alpha   90.00
_cell.angle_beta   90.00
_cell.angle_gamma   90.00
#
_symmetry.space_group_name_H-M   'P 1'
#
loop_
_entity.id
_entity.type
_entity.pdbx_description
1 polymer ?
#
loop_
_entity_poly.entity_id
_entity_poly.type
_entity_poly.pdbx_seq_one_letter_code
_entity_poly.pdbx_strand_id
1 'polypeptide(L)'
;MKARFFAEFLLVAFIMKIAGEFVHEVFGHGLFVLLFGGRIIQVYLSILWPYELSYIRWSGNFENWQIIWIEGGGILTCTVVSIILQILLLLNVSKNREILTHIFWLAFWTFLNPAGYLLLGGISPF
;
A
#
# COMPACT_ATOMS: atom_id res chain seq x y z
N MET A 1 17.05 -25.80 9.75
CA MET A 1 15.66 -25.77 9.19
C MET A 1 14.87 -24.57 9.68
N LYS A 2 14.76 -24.32 10.99
CA LYS A 2 13.99 -23.19 11.56
C LYS A 2 14.52 -21.80 11.17
N ALA A 3 15.86 -21.61 11.18
CA ALA A 3 16.48 -20.32 10.84
C ALA A 3 16.29 -19.93 9.37
N ARG A 4 16.36 -20.89 8.45
CA ARG A 4 16.12 -20.65 7.02
C ARG A 4 14.66 -20.25 6.77
N PHE A 5 13.72 -20.97 7.36
CA PHE A 5 12.30 -20.62 7.24
C PHE A 5 12.02 -19.21 7.76
N PHE A 6 12.60 -18.85 8.89
CA PHE A 6 12.44 -17.52 9.47
C PHE A 6 13.03 -16.42 8.56
N ALA A 7 14.20 -16.66 7.98
CA ALA A 7 14.82 -15.73 7.05
C ALA A 7 13.98 -15.53 5.77
N GLU A 8 13.46 -16.63 5.20
CA GLU A 8 12.56 -16.58 4.04
C GLU A 8 11.27 -15.83 4.36
N PHE A 9 10.68 -16.07 5.53
CA PHE A 9 9.47 -15.39 5.99
C PHE A 9 9.68 -13.87 6.15
N LEU A 10 10.81 -13.43 6.70
CA LEU A 10 11.15 -12.01 6.81
C LEU A 10 11.47 -11.37 5.45
N LEU A 11 12.15 -12.12 4.56
CA LEU A 11 12.42 -11.62 3.20
C LEU A 11 11.12 -11.36 2.44
N VAL A 12 10.16 -12.29 2.51
CA VAL A 12 8.83 -12.10 1.90
C VAL A 12 8.11 -10.91 2.53
N ALA A 13 8.18 -10.75 3.86
CA ALA A 13 7.60 -9.58 4.54
C ALA A 13 8.15 -8.26 3.98
N PHE A 14 9.47 -8.19 3.78
CA PHE A 14 10.13 -7.00 3.25
C PHE A 14 9.74 -6.72 1.78
N ILE A 15 9.71 -7.74 0.94
CA ILE A 15 9.30 -7.62 -0.46
C ILE A 15 7.83 -7.15 -0.54
N MET A 16 6.96 -7.75 0.26
CA MET A 16 5.53 -7.38 0.30
C MET A 16 5.29 -5.99 0.90
N LYS A 17 6.18 -5.50 1.76
CA LYS A 17 6.17 -4.11 2.21
C LYS A 17 6.35 -3.16 1.04
N ILE A 18 7.35 -3.38 0.20
CA ILE A 18 7.59 -2.57 -1.01
C ILE A 18 6.41 -2.66 -1.98
N ALA A 19 5.84 -3.86 -2.15
CA ALA A 19 4.62 -4.05 -2.94
C ALA A 19 3.42 -3.27 -2.37
N GLY A 20 3.27 -3.22 -1.05
CA GLY A 20 2.24 -2.42 -0.37
C GLY A 20 2.39 -0.92 -0.61
N GLU A 21 3.62 -0.40 -0.54
CA GLU A 21 3.93 1.01 -0.89
C GLU A 21 3.60 1.30 -2.37
N PHE A 22 3.94 0.36 -3.26
CA PHE A 22 3.60 0.49 -4.67
C PHE A 22 2.08 0.55 -4.90
N VAL A 23 1.33 -0.29 -4.21
CA VAL A 23 -0.14 -0.25 -4.25
C VAL A 23 -0.67 1.09 -3.75
N HIS A 24 -0.11 1.63 -2.66
CA HIS A 24 -0.51 2.93 -2.11
C HIS A 24 -0.23 4.07 -3.08
N GLU A 25 1.01 4.19 -3.55
CA GLU A 25 1.45 5.33 -4.35
C GLU A 25 0.93 5.26 -5.79
N VAL A 26 1.14 4.13 -6.47
CA VAL A 26 0.87 4.02 -7.90
C VAL A 26 -0.60 3.72 -8.18
N PHE A 27 -1.16 2.69 -7.55
CA PHE A 27 -2.58 2.36 -7.73
C PHE A 27 -3.50 3.25 -6.88
N GLY A 28 -3.02 3.75 -5.75
CA GLY A 28 -3.77 4.68 -4.93
C GLY A 28 -3.81 6.08 -5.55
N HIS A 29 -2.76 6.84 -5.37
CA HIS A 29 -2.70 8.23 -5.87
C HIS A 29 -2.58 8.29 -7.40
N GLY A 30 -1.67 7.49 -7.98
CA GLY A 30 -1.34 7.56 -9.40
C GLY A 30 -2.51 7.24 -10.32
N LEU A 31 -3.33 6.25 -9.98
CA LEU A 31 -4.50 5.91 -10.78
C LEU A 31 -5.49 7.08 -10.88
N PHE A 32 -5.79 7.76 -9.77
CA PHE A 32 -6.69 8.91 -9.76
C PHE A 32 -6.11 10.11 -10.52
N VAL A 33 -4.79 10.34 -10.42
CA VAL A 33 -4.11 11.36 -11.24
C VAL A 33 -4.34 11.10 -12.73
N LEU A 34 -4.13 9.86 -13.18
CA LEU A 34 -4.31 9.50 -14.59
C LEU A 34 -5.79 9.55 -15.02
N LEU A 35 -6.71 9.09 -14.19
CA LEU A 35 -8.15 9.12 -14.47
C LEU A 35 -8.67 10.55 -14.64
N PHE A 36 -8.11 11.51 -13.91
CA PHE A 36 -8.49 12.92 -14.01
C PHE A 36 -7.65 13.70 -15.03
N GLY A 37 -6.90 13.01 -15.90
CA GLY A 37 -6.15 13.62 -17.01
C GLY A 37 -4.84 14.27 -16.62
N GLY A 38 -4.32 13.98 -15.42
CA GLY A 38 -3.01 14.44 -14.97
C GLY A 38 -1.87 13.55 -15.46
N ARG A 39 -0.66 13.87 -15.00
CA ARG A 39 0.57 13.15 -15.33
C ARG A 39 1.35 12.83 -14.06
N ILE A 40 1.87 11.62 -13.97
CA ILE A 40 2.83 11.22 -12.95
C ILE A 40 4.22 11.70 -13.38
N ILE A 41 4.87 12.48 -12.53
CA ILE A 41 6.21 13.02 -12.78
C ILE A 41 7.27 12.11 -12.16
N GLN A 42 7.02 11.64 -10.94
CA GLN A 42 7.99 10.85 -10.18
C GLN A 42 7.24 9.94 -9.21
N VAL A 43 7.76 8.73 -9.05
CA VAL A 43 7.38 7.78 -8.00
C VAL A 43 8.62 7.46 -7.18
N TYR A 44 8.52 7.59 -5.88
CA TYR A 44 9.56 7.19 -4.94
C TYR A 44 8.98 6.20 -3.93
N LEU A 45 9.58 5.03 -3.85
CA LEU A 45 9.21 3.98 -2.90
C LEU A 45 10.30 3.84 -1.85
N SER A 46 9.98 4.19 -0.62
CA SER A 46 10.92 4.12 0.50
C SER A 46 11.12 2.69 0.98
N ILE A 47 12.39 2.34 1.18
CA ILE A 47 12.80 1.10 1.83
C ILE A 47 12.82 1.29 3.37
N LEU A 48 12.99 2.53 3.83
CA LEU A 48 13.24 2.87 5.22
C LEU A 48 12.01 3.38 5.99
N TRP A 49 10.81 3.14 5.45
CA TRP A 49 9.61 3.49 6.21
C TRP A 49 9.63 2.87 7.64
N PRO A 50 9.27 3.58 8.70
CA PRO A 50 8.62 4.91 8.74
C PRO A 50 9.58 6.12 8.78
N TYR A 51 10.87 5.93 8.69
CA TYR A 51 11.85 7.02 8.77
C TYR A 51 11.87 7.89 7.52
N GLU A 52 11.49 7.31 6.38
CA GLU A 52 11.38 8.00 5.11
C GLU A 52 10.07 7.60 4.44
N LEU A 53 9.31 8.57 3.95
CA LEU A 53 8.00 8.33 3.33
C LEU A 53 8.15 8.04 1.84
N SER A 54 7.35 7.10 1.34
CA SER A 54 7.10 6.97 -0.09
C SER A 54 6.27 8.17 -0.56
N TYR A 55 6.41 8.55 -1.81
CA TYR A 55 5.61 9.62 -2.40
C TYR A 55 5.48 9.48 -3.91
N ILE A 56 4.46 10.14 -4.44
CA ILE A 56 4.27 10.37 -5.86
C ILE A 56 4.23 11.88 -6.11
N ARG A 57 4.90 12.33 -7.17
CA ARG A 57 4.76 13.68 -7.71
C ARG A 57 3.94 13.65 -8.97
N TRP A 58 3.01 14.55 -9.06
CA TRP A 58 2.08 14.63 -10.17
C TRP A 58 1.85 16.08 -10.61
N SER A 59 1.35 16.26 -11.81
CA SER A 59 0.93 17.57 -12.35
C SER A 59 -0.36 17.43 -13.12
N GLY A 60 -1.13 18.50 -13.14
CA GLY A 60 -2.40 18.61 -13.85
C GLY A 60 -3.19 19.79 -13.32
N ASN A 61 -4.27 20.14 -14.03
CA ASN A 61 -5.27 21.07 -13.55
C ASN A 61 -6.41 20.28 -12.94
N PHE A 62 -6.54 20.31 -11.63
CA PHE A 62 -7.52 19.55 -10.89
C PHE A 62 -8.46 20.46 -10.12
N GLU A 63 -9.73 20.10 -10.09
CA GLU A 63 -10.70 20.69 -9.19
C GLU A 63 -10.50 20.17 -7.76
N ASN A 64 -10.96 20.89 -6.75
CA ASN A 64 -10.77 20.53 -5.34
C ASN A 64 -11.27 19.12 -5.01
N TRP A 65 -12.39 18.69 -5.56
CA TRP A 65 -12.91 17.35 -5.34
C TRP A 65 -12.03 16.25 -5.97
N GLN A 66 -11.38 16.54 -7.10
CA GLN A 66 -10.41 15.60 -7.72
C GLN A 66 -9.15 15.46 -6.87
N ILE A 67 -8.66 16.56 -6.30
CA ILE A 67 -7.52 16.55 -5.37
C ILE A 67 -7.84 15.69 -4.16
N ILE A 68 -9.04 15.79 -3.59
CA ILE A 68 -9.48 14.95 -2.45
C ILE A 68 -9.42 13.45 -2.83
N TRP A 69 -9.86 13.08 -4.03
CA TRP A 69 -9.75 11.69 -4.49
C TRP A 69 -8.32 11.25 -4.75
N ILE A 70 -7.47 12.12 -5.29
CA ILE A 70 -6.05 11.84 -5.48
C ILE A 70 -5.39 11.62 -4.12
N GLU A 71 -5.55 12.54 -3.18
CA GLU A 71 -4.96 12.47 -1.84
C GLU A 71 -5.49 11.29 -1.02
N GLY A 72 -6.79 11.02 -1.08
CA GLY A 72 -7.42 9.89 -0.39
C GLY A 72 -7.24 8.54 -1.08
N GLY A 73 -6.80 8.55 -2.34
CA GLY A 73 -6.73 7.36 -3.19
C GLY A 73 -5.83 6.26 -2.62
N GLY A 74 -4.69 6.63 -2.02
CA GLY A 74 -3.78 5.69 -1.38
C GLY A 74 -4.46 4.90 -0.25
N ILE A 75 -5.14 5.60 0.66
CA ILE A 75 -5.85 4.99 1.79
C ILE A 75 -7.00 4.10 1.28
N LEU A 76 -7.80 4.61 0.34
CA LEU A 76 -8.93 3.89 -0.22
C LEU A 76 -8.49 2.59 -0.90
N THR A 77 -7.50 2.67 -1.77
CA THR A 77 -6.99 1.51 -2.53
C THR A 77 -6.38 0.48 -1.60
N CYS A 78 -5.54 0.89 -0.65
CA CYS A 78 -4.98 -0.02 0.34
C CYS A 78 -6.05 -0.70 1.19
N THR A 79 -7.09 0.02 1.60
CA THR A 79 -8.20 -0.56 2.35
C THR A 79 -8.94 -1.63 1.54
N VAL A 80 -9.29 -1.34 0.29
CA VAL A 80 -9.98 -2.28 -0.59
C VAL A 80 -9.12 -3.51 -0.86
N VAL A 81 -7.84 -3.32 -1.21
CA VAL A 81 -6.90 -4.42 -1.46
C VAL A 81 -6.73 -5.29 -0.21
N SER A 82 -6.57 -4.67 0.96
CA SER A 82 -6.45 -5.40 2.23
C SER A 82 -7.67 -6.27 2.51
N ILE A 83 -8.88 -5.73 2.35
CA ILE A 83 -10.13 -6.48 2.55
C ILE A 83 -10.20 -7.68 1.60
N ILE A 84 -9.92 -7.48 0.31
CA ILE A 84 -9.93 -8.57 -0.68
C ILE A 84 -8.92 -9.66 -0.30
N LEU A 85 -7.69 -9.29 0.05
CA LEU A 85 -6.65 -10.24 0.42
C LEU A 85 -7.00 -11.00 1.71
N GLN A 86 -7.62 -10.35 2.70
CA GLN A 86 -8.09 -11.01 3.90
C GLN A 86 -9.21 -12.02 3.60
N ILE A 87 -10.14 -11.68 2.72
CA ILE A 87 -11.17 -12.62 2.27
C ILE A 87 -10.53 -13.83 1.58
N LEU A 88 -9.54 -13.62 0.71
CA LEU A 88 -8.81 -14.70 0.05
C LEU A 88 -8.10 -15.62 1.05
N LEU A 89 -7.53 -15.08 2.11
CA LEU A 89 -6.94 -15.87 3.21
C LEU A 89 -7.99 -16.69 3.96
N LEU A 90 -9.12 -16.07 4.29
CA LEU A 90 -10.23 -16.76 4.99
C LEU A 90 -10.82 -17.90 4.16
N LEU A 91 -10.91 -17.73 2.85
CA LEU A 91 -11.41 -18.73 1.92
C LEU A 91 -10.37 -19.83 1.58
N ASN A 92 -9.15 -19.73 2.09
CA ASN A 92 -8.04 -20.65 1.81
C ASN A 92 -7.88 -20.95 0.30
N VAL A 93 -7.82 -19.87 -0.50
CA VAL A 93 -7.80 -19.97 -1.98
C VAL A 93 -6.62 -20.74 -2.56
N SER A 94 -5.60 -21.02 -1.77
CA SER A 94 -4.43 -21.80 -2.16
C SER A 94 -4.05 -22.79 -1.07
N LYS A 95 -3.57 -23.98 -1.48
CA LYS A 95 -2.90 -24.94 -0.59
C LYS A 95 -1.40 -24.70 -0.49
N ASN A 96 -0.86 -23.83 -1.33
CA ASN A 96 0.56 -23.47 -1.33
C ASN A 96 0.84 -22.46 -0.21
N ARG A 97 1.64 -22.87 0.77
CA ARG A 97 2.03 -22.02 1.91
C ARG A 97 2.81 -20.77 1.51
N GLU A 98 3.62 -20.86 0.45
CA GLU A 98 4.36 -19.70 -0.06
C GLU A 98 3.40 -18.62 -0.57
N ILE A 99 2.41 -19.00 -1.38
CA ILE A 99 1.37 -18.09 -1.87
C ILE A 99 0.61 -17.46 -0.70
N LEU A 100 0.18 -18.26 0.27
CA LEU A 100 -0.52 -17.75 1.46
C LEU A 100 0.34 -16.78 2.27
N THR A 101 1.65 -17.03 2.37
CA THR A 101 2.58 -16.14 3.07
C THR A 101 2.69 -14.79 2.36
N HIS A 102 2.77 -14.77 1.02
CA HIS A 102 2.78 -13.51 0.26
C HIS A 102 1.46 -12.74 0.40
N ILE A 103 0.32 -13.43 0.28
CA ILE A 103 -1.01 -12.83 0.47
C ILE A 103 -1.13 -12.25 1.88
N PHE A 104 -0.70 -12.99 2.91
CA PHE A 104 -0.72 -12.54 4.30
C PHE A 104 0.07 -11.25 4.51
N TRP A 105 1.33 -11.22 4.05
CA TRP A 105 2.16 -10.05 4.24
C TRP A 105 1.66 -8.84 3.44
N LEU A 106 1.18 -9.04 2.22
CA LEU A 106 0.61 -7.94 1.44
C LEU A 106 -0.68 -7.41 2.09
N ALA A 107 -1.55 -8.30 2.58
CA ALA A 107 -2.75 -7.91 3.33
C ALA A 107 -2.40 -7.12 4.59
N PHE A 108 -1.37 -7.55 5.32
CA PHE A 108 -0.89 -6.90 6.52
C PHE A 108 -0.37 -5.47 6.23
N TRP A 109 0.50 -5.32 5.24
CA TRP A 109 1.07 -4.02 4.90
C TRP A 109 0.04 -3.06 4.31
N THR A 110 -0.86 -3.53 3.44
CA THR A 110 -1.95 -2.70 2.91
C THR A 110 -2.99 -2.33 3.98
N PHE A 111 -3.12 -3.11 5.05
CA PHE A 111 -3.92 -2.74 6.22
C PHE A 111 -3.20 -1.72 7.11
N LEU A 112 -1.91 -1.91 7.39
CA LEU A 112 -1.14 -1.00 8.25
C LEU A 112 -1.03 0.40 7.66
N ASN A 113 -0.98 0.54 6.35
CA ASN A 113 -0.83 1.81 5.68
C ASN A 113 -1.99 2.78 6.03
N PRO A 114 -3.28 2.47 5.74
CA PRO A 114 -4.40 3.33 6.13
C PRO A 114 -4.56 3.45 7.65
N ALA A 115 -4.30 2.39 8.42
CA ALA A 115 -4.36 2.43 9.87
C ALA A 115 -3.32 3.41 10.44
N GLY A 116 -2.11 3.44 9.90
CA GLY A 116 -1.07 4.39 10.27
C GLY A 116 -1.49 5.84 10.01
N TYR A 117 -2.06 6.14 8.86
CA TYR A 117 -2.56 7.48 8.54
C TYR A 117 -3.71 7.91 9.46
N LEU A 118 -4.65 7.03 9.76
CA LEU A 118 -5.76 7.32 10.67
C LEU A 118 -5.27 7.59 12.11
N LEU A 119 -4.32 6.79 12.58
CA LEU A 119 -3.76 6.95 13.93
C LEU A 119 -2.88 8.21 14.04
N LEU A 120 -1.97 8.41 13.10
CA LEU A 120 -1.05 9.55 13.13
C LEU A 120 -1.76 10.85 12.75
N GLY A 121 -2.67 10.83 11.79
CA GLY A 121 -3.48 12.00 11.41
C GLY A 121 -4.44 12.45 12.50
N GLY A 122 -4.90 11.54 13.36
CA GLY A 122 -5.73 11.87 14.53
C GLY A 122 -4.95 12.44 15.72
N ILE A 123 -3.63 12.26 15.75
CA ILE A 123 -2.74 12.71 16.82
C ILE A 123 -2.00 14.00 16.46
N SER A 124 -1.75 14.23 15.18
CA SER A 124 -1.04 15.42 14.69
C SER A 124 -2.04 16.54 14.45
N PRO A 125 -2.01 17.63 15.21
CA PRO A 125 -2.72 18.85 14.84
C PRO A 125 -2.03 19.42 13.59
N PHE A 126 -2.77 19.51 12.53
CA PHE A 126 -2.35 20.21 11.32
C PHE A 126 -2.20 21.71 11.59
#